data_498828ce1566cd9b4ce7e3397a9891d0
#
_entry.id   498828ce1566cd9b4ce7e3397a9891d0
#
_cell.length_a   1.000
_cell.length_b   1.000
_cell.length_c   1.000
_cell.angle_alpha   90.00
_cell.angle_beta   90.00
_cell.angle_gamma   90.00
#
_symmetry.space_group_name_H-M   'P 1'
#
loop_
_entity.id
_entity.type
_entity.pdbx_description
1 polymer ?
#
loop_
_entity_poly.entity_id
_entity_poly.type
_entity_poly.pdbx_seq_one_letter_code
_entity_poly.pdbx_strand_id
1 'polypeptide(L)'
;MNQRLDLTKVSPEGYQAMLGVHSYVQHSGLPLGLLELVKMRASQLNGCAFCIAMHVPLARKHGVSDDQLHLLAAWREAPIYSPKERAALAWAEALTQLTGGDVADAVYEEMRRHFSDKEVADLSFAVAEINAWNRLMICTRTPPQIGSATA
;
A
#
# COMPACT_ATOMS: atom_id res chain seq x y z
N MET A 1 -1.27 22.81 6.08
CA MET A 1 0.00 22.40 6.76
C MET A 1 1.12 22.58 5.73
N ASN A 2 2.18 23.34 6.03
CA ASN A 2 3.24 23.60 5.05
C ASN A 2 4.18 22.38 4.92
N GLN A 3 4.60 22.06 3.70
CA GLN A 3 5.65 21.08 3.41
C GLN A 3 6.96 21.46 4.11
N ARG A 4 7.64 20.47 4.71
CA ARG A 4 8.93 20.70 5.41
C ARG A 4 10.12 20.53 4.47
N LEU A 5 10.11 19.48 3.65
CA LEU A 5 11.18 19.13 2.73
C LEU A 5 10.58 18.64 1.42
N ASP A 6 11.27 18.92 0.33
CA ASP A 6 11.02 18.31 -0.98
C ASP A 6 12.14 17.28 -1.25
N LEU A 7 11.82 16.00 -1.05
CA LEU A 7 12.81 14.92 -1.19
C LEU A 7 13.41 14.82 -2.58
N THR A 8 12.69 15.22 -3.61
CA THR A 8 13.19 15.20 -4.99
C THR A 8 14.32 16.20 -5.22
N LYS A 9 14.37 17.24 -4.38
CA LYS A 9 15.39 18.30 -4.45
C LYS A 9 16.53 18.11 -3.46
N VAL A 10 16.21 17.64 -2.23
CA VAL A 10 17.22 17.60 -1.16
C VAL A 10 17.94 16.24 -1.07
N SER A 11 17.34 15.16 -1.62
CA SER A 11 17.93 13.82 -1.66
C SER A 11 17.47 13.07 -2.91
N PRO A 12 17.83 13.53 -4.12
CA PRO A 12 17.36 12.94 -5.36
C PRO A 12 17.80 11.47 -5.52
N GLU A 13 19.01 11.13 -5.11
CA GLU A 13 19.52 9.75 -5.18
C GLU A 13 18.75 8.79 -4.28
N GLY A 14 18.41 9.22 -3.05
CA GLY A 14 17.57 8.44 -2.14
C GLY A 14 16.16 8.25 -2.69
N TYR A 15 15.59 9.31 -3.27
CA TYR A 15 14.29 9.24 -3.93
C TYR A 15 14.31 8.25 -5.11
N GLN A 16 15.35 8.28 -5.95
CA GLN A 16 15.54 7.36 -7.08
C GLN A 16 15.72 5.91 -6.63
N ALA A 17 16.46 5.66 -5.54
CA ALA A 17 16.61 4.31 -5.00
C ALA A 17 15.25 3.71 -4.57
N MET A 18 14.39 4.52 -3.94
CA MET A 18 13.02 4.12 -3.59
C MET A 18 12.16 3.85 -4.83
N LEU A 19 12.30 4.66 -5.89
CA LEU A 19 11.63 4.39 -7.17
C LEU A 19 12.10 3.09 -7.82
N GLY A 20 13.34 2.66 -7.59
CA GLY A 20 13.86 1.35 -8.02
C GLY A 20 13.07 0.20 -7.39
N VAL A 21 12.81 0.26 -6.08
CA VAL A 21 11.97 -0.73 -5.38
C VAL A 21 10.54 -0.69 -5.92
N HIS A 22 9.99 0.51 -6.10
CA HIS A 22 8.67 0.69 -6.69
C HIS A 22 8.56 0.03 -8.07
N SER A 23 9.54 0.27 -8.94
CA SER A 23 9.58 -0.33 -10.28
C SER A 23 9.61 -1.86 -10.21
N TYR A 24 10.43 -2.44 -9.32
CA TYR A 24 10.44 -3.88 -9.11
C TYR A 24 9.05 -4.42 -8.75
N VAL A 25 8.38 -3.83 -7.76
CA VAL A 25 7.05 -4.24 -7.31
C VAL A 25 6.02 -4.16 -8.43
N GLN A 26 6.03 -3.07 -9.21
CA GLN A 26 5.10 -2.89 -10.34
C GLN A 26 5.27 -3.95 -11.45
N HIS A 27 6.47 -4.51 -11.60
CA HIS A 27 6.79 -5.52 -12.62
C HIS A 27 6.92 -6.95 -12.05
N SER A 28 6.52 -7.17 -10.81
CA SER A 28 6.60 -8.47 -10.13
C SER A 28 5.72 -9.57 -10.76
N GLY A 29 4.68 -9.17 -11.50
CA GLY A 29 3.66 -10.05 -12.06
C GLY A 29 2.42 -10.19 -11.19
N LEU A 30 2.39 -9.58 -10.00
CA LEU A 30 1.18 -9.51 -9.20
C LEU A 30 0.12 -8.62 -9.86
N PRO A 31 -1.18 -8.94 -9.70
CA PRO A 31 -2.25 -8.09 -10.21
C PRO A 31 -2.15 -6.66 -9.65
N LEU A 32 -2.11 -5.67 -10.53
CA LEU A 32 -1.92 -4.27 -10.12
C LEU A 32 -3.03 -3.79 -9.18
N GLY A 33 -4.29 -4.20 -9.41
CA GLY A 33 -5.39 -3.89 -8.48
C GLY A 33 -5.17 -4.42 -7.07
N LEU A 34 -4.60 -5.62 -6.93
CA LEU A 34 -4.24 -6.18 -5.63
C LEU A 34 -3.13 -5.38 -4.95
N LEU A 35 -2.09 -4.99 -5.70
CA LEU A 35 -1.02 -4.12 -5.19
C LEU A 35 -1.57 -2.79 -4.68
N GLU A 36 -2.52 -2.19 -5.41
CA GLU A 36 -3.15 -0.93 -4.99
C GLU A 36 -3.98 -1.10 -3.70
N LEU A 37 -4.77 -2.18 -3.57
CA LEU A 37 -5.51 -2.48 -2.34
C LEU A 37 -4.57 -2.61 -1.13
N VAL A 38 -3.48 -3.36 -1.26
CA VAL A 38 -2.48 -3.57 -0.22
C VAL A 38 -1.81 -2.25 0.18
N LYS A 39 -1.37 -1.46 -0.81
CA LYS A 39 -0.73 -0.15 -0.58
C LYS A 39 -1.69 0.85 0.06
N MET A 40 -2.94 0.88 -0.38
CA MET A 40 -3.97 1.73 0.23
C MET A 40 -4.26 1.32 1.67
N ARG A 41 -4.37 0.02 1.96
CA ARG A 41 -4.64 -0.44 3.33
C ARG A 41 -3.51 -0.05 4.29
N ALA A 42 -2.26 -0.29 3.92
CA ALA A 42 -1.10 0.14 4.70
C ALA A 42 -1.10 1.67 4.90
N SER A 43 -1.43 2.44 3.86
CA SER A 43 -1.49 3.90 3.92
C SER A 43 -2.62 4.41 4.83
N GLN A 44 -3.76 3.72 4.89
CA GLN A 44 -4.85 4.02 5.84
C GLN A 44 -4.40 3.77 7.29
N LEU A 45 -3.73 2.65 7.56
CA LEU A 45 -3.21 2.31 8.88
C LEU A 45 -2.19 3.33 9.37
N ASN A 46 -1.31 3.79 8.48
CA ASN A 46 -0.28 4.78 8.80
C ASN A 46 -0.80 6.24 8.76
N GLY A 47 -2.00 6.51 8.26
CA GLY A 47 -2.56 7.86 8.14
C GLY A 47 -1.87 8.73 7.08
N CYS A 48 -1.35 8.16 5.97
CA CYS A 48 -0.68 8.90 4.91
C CYS A 48 -1.67 9.46 3.89
N ALA A 49 -2.13 10.69 4.08
CA ALA A 49 -3.09 11.33 3.17
C ALA A 49 -2.56 11.46 1.73
N PHE A 50 -1.26 11.81 1.56
CA PHE A 50 -0.62 11.87 0.25
C PHE A 50 -0.72 10.53 -0.49
N CYS A 51 -0.34 9.43 0.19
CA CYS A 51 -0.31 8.11 -0.41
C CYS A 51 -1.72 7.62 -0.77
N ILE A 52 -2.70 7.83 0.12
CA ILE A 52 -4.10 7.47 -0.16
C ILE A 52 -4.60 8.23 -1.40
N ALA A 53 -4.41 9.56 -1.44
CA ALA A 53 -4.87 10.37 -2.56
C ALA A 53 -4.22 9.96 -3.89
N MET A 54 -2.94 9.56 -3.87
CA MET A 54 -2.20 9.10 -5.05
C MET A 54 -2.69 7.72 -5.53
N HIS A 55 -2.96 6.79 -4.61
CA HIS A 55 -3.32 5.41 -4.97
C HIS A 55 -4.78 5.25 -5.38
N VAL A 56 -5.72 6.10 -4.94
CA VAL A 56 -7.15 6.01 -5.32
C VAL A 56 -7.36 5.99 -6.84
N PRO A 57 -6.85 6.97 -7.62
CA PRO A 57 -7.03 6.95 -9.07
C PRO A 57 -6.31 5.76 -9.75
N LEU A 58 -5.18 5.31 -9.21
CA LEU A 58 -4.46 4.15 -9.72
C LEU A 58 -5.24 2.86 -9.47
N ALA A 59 -5.82 2.69 -8.29
CA ALA A 59 -6.66 1.55 -7.95
C ALA A 59 -7.86 1.45 -8.90
N ARG A 60 -8.57 2.56 -9.13
CA ARG A 60 -9.67 2.62 -10.12
C ARG A 60 -9.20 2.22 -11.53
N LYS A 61 -8.07 2.75 -11.96
CA LYS A 61 -7.47 2.42 -13.26
C LYS A 61 -7.19 0.92 -13.40
N HIS A 62 -6.85 0.25 -12.29
CA HIS A 62 -6.54 -1.18 -12.25
C HIS A 62 -7.73 -2.05 -11.82
N GLY A 63 -8.95 -1.52 -11.91
CA GLY A 63 -10.20 -2.29 -11.79
C GLY A 63 -10.72 -2.47 -10.36
N VAL A 64 -10.14 -1.76 -9.37
CA VAL A 64 -10.70 -1.73 -8.02
C VAL A 64 -11.95 -0.85 -8.02
N SER A 65 -13.06 -1.39 -7.52
CA SER A 65 -14.34 -0.67 -7.47
C SER A 65 -14.36 0.40 -6.37
N ASP A 66 -15.25 1.38 -6.52
CA ASP A 66 -15.45 2.39 -5.47
C ASP A 66 -15.97 1.77 -4.17
N ASP A 67 -16.79 0.73 -4.24
CA ASP A 67 -17.23 0.00 -3.05
C ASP A 67 -16.05 -0.66 -2.32
N GLN A 68 -15.10 -1.27 -3.05
CA GLN A 68 -13.89 -1.81 -2.45
C GLN A 68 -13.04 -0.69 -1.81
N LEU A 69 -12.92 0.47 -2.45
CA LEU A 69 -12.17 1.60 -1.89
C LEU A 69 -12.83 2.15 -0.62
N HIS A 70 -14.15 2.30 -0.62
CA HIS A 70 -14.90 2.82 0.53
C HIS A 70 -14.89 1.85 1.72
N LEU A 71 -15.01 0.54 1.47
CA LEU A 71 -15.09 -0.48 2.50
C LEU A 71 -13.73 -1.04 2.92
N LEU A 72 -12.62 -0.56 2.35
CA LEU A 72 -11.30 -1.10 2.60
C LEU A 72 -10.89 -1.04 4.08
N ALA A 73 -11.31 -0.04 4.82
CA ALA A 73 -11.04 0.05 6.25
C ALA A 73 -11.78 -1.02 7.08
N ALA A 74 -12.90 -1.52 6.55
CA ALA A 74 -13.76 -2.55 7.17
C ALA A 74 -13.76 -3.86 6.35
N TRP A 75 -12.71 -4.15 5.61
CA TRP A 75 -12.63 -5.25 4.65
C TRP A 75 -12.98 -6.63 5.25
N ARG A 76 -12.75 -6.83 6.56
CA ARG A 76 -13.06 -8.09 7.23
C ARG A 76 -14.55 -8.42 7.25
N GLU A 77 -15.40 -7.40 7.33
CA GLU A 77 -16.87 -7.54 7.33
C GLU A 77 -17.47 -7.43 5.92
N ALA A 78 -16.73 -6.82 4.97
CA ALA A 78 -17.23 -6.61 3.62
C ALA A 78 -17.13 -7.88 2.77
N PRO A 79 -18.24 -8.40 2.20
CA PRO A 79 -18.25 -9.66 1.45
C PRO A 79 -17.71 -9.54 0.02
N ILE A 80 -17.25 -8.35 -0.39
CA ILE A 80 -16.85 -8.03 -1.77
C ILE A 80 -15.38 -8.39 -2.08
N TYR A 81 -14.59 -8.74 -1.10
CA TYR A 81 -13.19 -9.15 -1.28
C TYR A 81 -13.07 -10.66 -1.43
N SER A 82 -12.36 -11.09 -2.47
CA SER A 82 -12.03 -12.50 -2.68
C SER A 82 -11.14 -13.07 -1.56
N PRO A 83 -11.11 -14.40 -1.39
CA PRO A 83 -10.19 -15.00 -0.41
C PRO A 83 -8.73 -14.59 -0.61
N LYS A 84 -8.28 -14.48 -1.86
CA LYS A 84 -6.92 -14.03 -2.20
C LYS A 84 -6.66 -12.59 -1.77
N GLU A 85 -7.59 -11.68 -1.99
CA GLU A 85 -7.49 -10.28 -1.55
C GLU A 85 -7.52 -10.18 -0.02
N ARG A 86 -8.37 -10.95 0.64
CA ARG A 86 -8.46 -10.99 2.11
C ARG A 86 -7.15 -11.45 2.75
N ALA A 87 -6.50 -12.49 2.19
CA ALA A 87 -5.19 -12.95 2.65
C ALA A 87 -4.13 -11.85 2.48
N ALA A 88 -4.09 -11.19 1.32
CA ALA A 88 -3.14 -10.10 1.06
C ALA A 88 -3.37 -8.88 1.98
N LEU A 89 -4.63 -8.53 2.28
CA LEU A 89 -4.96 -7.44 3.21
C LEU A 89 -4.57 -7.78 4.66
N ALA A 90 -4.79 -9.03 5.10
CA ALA A 90 -4.32 -9.49 6.40
C ALA A 90 -2.80 -9.44 6.51
N TRP A 91 -2.09 -9.86 5.45
CA TRP A 91 -0.63 -9.77 5.34
C TRP A 91 -0.14 -8.31 5.40
N ALA A 92 -0.78 -7.41 4.66
CA ALA A 92 -0.46 -5.99 4.68
C ALA A 92 -0.60 -5.37 6.08
N GLU A 93 -1.65 -5.73 6.81
CA GLU A 93 -1.86 -5.26 8.19
C GLU A 93 -0.80 -5.82 9.14
N ALA A 94 -0.53 -7.12 9.07
CA ALA A 94 0.46 -7.78 9.93
C ALA A 94 1.86 -7.16 9.75
N LEU A 95 2.30 -6.95 8.51
CA LEU A 95 3.61 -6.33 8.22
C LEU A 95 3.65 -4.82 8.50
N THR A 96 2.51 -4.13 8.44
CA THR A 96 2.46 -2.70 8.75
C THR A 96 2.49 -2.44 10.26
N GLN A 97 1.86 -3.32 11.03
CA GLN A 97 1.69 -3.21 12.48
C GLN A 97 2.57 -4.20 13.25
N LEU A 98 3.85 -4.25 12.98
CA LEU A 98 4.84 -5.12 13.66
C LEU A 98 5.09 -4.71 15.13
N THR A 99 4.03 -4.53 15.90
CA THR A 99 4.12 -4.05 17.29
C THR A 99 4.66 -5.11 18.25
N GLY A 100 4.52 -6.38 17.91
CA GLY A 100 5.04 -7.51 18.70
C GLY A 100 6.36 -8.10 18.17
N GLY A 101 6.87 -7.56 17.04
CA GLY A 101 8.09 -8.07 16.40
C GLY A 101 7.91 -9.40 15.68
N ASP A 102 6.67 -9.88 15.51
CA ASP A 102 6.35 -11.14 14.87
C ASP A 102 5.09 -11.06 14.00
N VAL A 103 5.02 -11.91 13.00
CA VAL A 103 3.83 -12.17 12.17
C VAL A 103 3.32 -13.56 12.52
N ALA A 104 2.09 -13.64 13.02
CA ALA A 104 1.51 -14.91 13.43
C ALA A 104 1.52 -15.94 12.30
N ASP A 105 1.95 -17.18 12.60
CA ASP A 105 2.03 -18.29 11.65
C ASP A 105 0.71 -18.48 10.88
N ALA A 106 -0.43 -18.31 11.53
CA ALA A 106 -1.74 -18.44 10.89
C ALA A 106 -1.95 -17.46 9.73
N VAL A 107 -1.38 -16.26 9.79
CA VAL A 107 -1.44 -15.25 8.71
C VAL A 107 -0.54 -15.70 7.56
N TYR A 108 0.65 -16.19 7.85
CA TYR A 108 1.57 -16.72 6.86
C TYR A 108 1.00 -17.95 6.15
N GLU A 109 0.44 -18.90 6.90
CA GLU A 109 -0.19 -20.10 6.34
C GLU A 109 -1.38 -19.75 5.45
N GLU A 110 -2.18 -18.75 5.80
CA GLU A 110 -3.27 -18.28 4.93
C GLU A 110 -2.72 -17.66 3.62
N MET A 111 -1.62 -16.91 3.68
CA MET A 111 -0.93 -16.44 2.48
C MET A 111 -0.51 -17.58 1.58
N ARG A 112 0.09 -18.63 2.14
CA ARG A 112 0.57 -19.81 1.41
C ARG A 112 -0.54 -20.59 0.69
N ARG A 113 -1.78 -20.49 1.12
CA ARG A 113 -2.93 -21.12 0.43
C ARG A 113 -3.29 -20.41 -0.87
N HIS A 114 -2.95 -19.15 -1.01
CA HIS A 114 -3.39 -18.30 -2.13
C HIS A 114 -2.25 -17.78 -3.01
N PHE A 115 -1.01 -17.85 -2.51
CA PHE A 115 0.17 -17.28 -3.16
C PHE A 115 1.35 -18.24 -3.15
N SER A 116 2.12 -18.26 -4.23
CA SER A 116 3.42 -18.92 -4.28
C SER A 116 4.44 -18.18 -3.39
N ASP A 117 5.56 -18.82 -3.07
CA ASP A 117 6.64 -18.23 -2.29
C ASP A 117 7.14 -16.92 -2.89
N LYS A 118 7.24 -16.87 -4.24
CA LYS A 118 7.62 -15.66 -4.95
C LYS A 118 6.59 -14.54 -4.76
N GLU A 119 5.30 -14.84 -4.92
CA GLU A 119 4.23 -13.85 -4.75
C GLU A 119 4.16 -13.33 -3.30
N VAL A 120 4.38 -14.19 -2.30
CA VAL A 120 4.48 -13.78 -0.88
C VAL A 120 5.65 -12.83 -0.69
N ALA A 121 6.82 -13.14 -1.26
CA ALA A 121 7.99 -12.25 -1.21
C ALA A 121 7.70 -10.90 -1.89
N ASP A 122 7.11 -10.91 -3.09
CA ASP A 122 6.76 -9.70 -3.84
C ASP A 122 5.74 -8.82 -3.11
N LEU A 123 4.72 -9.44 -2.48
CA LEU A 123 3.77 -8.72 -1.63
C LEU A 123 4.46 -8.13 -0.40
N SER A 124 5.43 -8.84 0.18
CA SER A 124 6.21 -8.34 1.31
C SER A 124 7.04 -7.12 0.91
N PHE A 125 7.66 -7.14 -0.28
CA PHE A 125 8.32 -5.95 -0.84
C PHE A 125 7.35 -4.80 -1.08
N ALA A 126 6.14 -5.07 -1.58
CA ALA A 126 5.12 -4.04 -1.78
C ALA A 126 4.69 -3.38 -0.47
N VAL A 127 4.51 -4.17 0.60
CA VAL A 127 4.17 -3.64 1.93
C VAL A 127 5.35 -2.87 2.53
N ALA A 128 6.58 -3.38 2.43
CA ALA A 128 7.77 -2.68 2.91
C ALA A 128 7.97 -1.34 2.18
N GLU A 129 7.83 -1.33 0.85
CA GLU A 129 7.91 -0.15 0.01
C GLU A 129 6.91 0.93 0.43
N ILE A 130 5.62 0.57 0.50
CA ILE A 130 4.59 1.56 0.84
C ILE A 130 4.74 2.06 2.29
N ASN A 131 5.16 1.23 3.22
CA ASN A 131 5.47 1.66 4.58
C ASN A 131 6.63 2.65 4.63
N ALA A 132 7.67 2.46 3.81
CA ALA A 132 8.77 3.41 3.67
C ALA A 132 8.26 4.74 3.08
N TRP A 133 7.50 4.71 1.97
CA TRP A 133 6.89 5.90 1.39
C TRP A 133 5.97 6.64 2.36
N ASN A 134 5.13 5.94 3.12
CA ASN A 134 4.26 6.57 4.11
C ASN A 134 5.08 7.39 5.13
N ARG A 135 6.18 6.83 5.64
CA ARG A 135 7.06 7.52 6.60
C ARG A 135 7.72 8.75 5.98
N LEU A 136 8.23 8.62 4.76
CA LEU A 136 8.86 9.72 4.03
C LEU A 136 7.86 10.85 3.76
N MET A 137 6.67 10.54 3.26
CA MET A 137 5.66 11.57 2.94
C MET A 137 5.08 12.25 4.19
N ILE A 138 4.87 11.48 5.27
CA ILE A 138 4.37 12.02 6.53
C ILE A 138 5.41 12.93 7.19
N CYS A 139 6.67 12.48 7.33
CA CYS A 139 7.70 13.29 8.00
C CYS A 139 8.04 14.58 7.26
N THR A 140 7.99 14.57 5.93
CA THR A 140 8.22 15.76 5.10
C THR A 140 6.99 16.65 4.96
N ARG A 141 5.82 16.19 5.41
CA ARG A 141 4.53 16.87 5.22
C ARG A 141 4.24 17.15 3.75
N THR A 142 4.53 16.18 2.89
CA THR A 142 4.19 16.28 1.47
C THR A 142 2.65 16.37 1.33
N PRO A 143 2.12 17.44 0.72
CA PRO A 143 0.67 17.63 0.63
C PRO A 143 0.05 16.62 -0.34
N PRO A 144 -1.16 16.09 -0.05
CA PRO A 144 -1.89 15.27 -0.99
C PRO A 144 -2.26 16.10 -2.24
N GLN A 145 -2.14 15.48 -3.41
CA GLN A 145 -2.67 16.05 -4.64
C GLN A 145 -4.17 15.72 -4.71
N ILE A 146 -4.99 16.66 -4.28
CA ILE A 146 -6.45 16.54 -4.38
C ILE A 146 -6.86 17.32 -5.62
N GLY A 147 -7.62 16.69 -6.52
CA GLY A 147 -8.23 17.41 -7.63
C GLY A 147 -9.02 18.60 -7.07
N SER A 148 -8.83 19.81 -7.66
CA SER A 148 -9.65 20.94 -7.30
C SER A 148 -11.11 20.53 -7.46
N ALA A 149 -11.85 20.50 -6.34
CA ALA A 149 -13.30 20.42 -6.43
C ALA A 149 -13.72 21.62 -7.28
N THR A 150 -14.10 21.36 -8.53
CA THR A 150 -14.80 22.37 -9.32
C THR A 150 -16.10 22.63 -8.59
N ALA A 151 -16.15 23.79 -7.93
CA ALA A 151 -17.36 24.33 -7.33
C ALA A 151 -18.43 24.55 -8.40
#